data_4574b304156b68383f250bcf1693592d
#
_entry.id   4574b304156b68383f250bcf1693592d
#
_cell.length_a   1.000
_cell.length_b   1.000
_cell.length_c   1.000
_cell.angle_alpha   90.00
_cell.angle_beta   90.00
_cell.angle_gamma   90.00
#
_symmetry.space_group_name_H-M   'P 1'
#
loop_
_entity.id
_entity.type
_entity.pdbx_description
1 polymer ?
#
loop_
_entity_poly.entity_id
_entity_poly.type
_entity_poly.pdbx_seq_one_letter_code
_entity_poly.pdbx_strand_id
1 'polypeptide(L)'
;MAMTDEQIERYSRHIILKEVGAKGQKKLLKGKVLIIGAGGLGAPAAMYLAAAGVGIIGIVDADEVDLSNLQRQIIHSTADIGKAKVKSAKETMNAMTSIITCLSRYFSCLSIS
;
A
#
# COMPACT_ATOMS: atom_id res chain seq x y z
N MET A 1 3.20 -21.00 -5.72
CA MET A 1 2.46 -20.01 -6.54
C MET A 1 3.35 -19.52 -7.67
N ALA A 2 2.86 -19.59 -8.88
CA ALA A 2 3.59 -19.04 -10.02
C ALA A 2 3.19 -17.57 -10.25
N MET A 3 4.16 -16.73 -10.57
CA MET A 3 3.89 -15.36 -10.95
C MET A 3 3.31 -15.28 -12.35
N THR A 4 2.37 -14.35 -12.56
CA THR A 4 1.82 -14.05 -13.88
C THR A 4 2.87 -13.33 -14.74
N ASP A 5 2.65 -13.29 -16.06
CA ASP A 5 3.54 -12.56 -16.97
C ASP A 5 3.57 -11.07 -16.64
N GLU A 6 2.43 -10.47 -16.27
CA GLU A 6 2.37 -9.08 -15.83
C GLU A 6 3.21 -8.86 -14.56
N GLN A 7 3.13 -9.77 -13.59
CA GLN A 7 3.92 -9.66 -12.36
C GLN A 7 5.42 -9.78 -12.64
N ILE A 8 5.81 -10.69 -13.54
CA ILE A 8 7.22 -10.85 -13.94
C ILE A 8 7.74 -9.55 -14.58
N GLU A 9 6.96 -8.96 -15.46
CA GLU A 9 7.31 -7.68 -16.08
C GLU A 9 7.35 -6.54 -15.05
N ARG A 10 6.30 -6.41 -14.24
CA ARG A 10 6.17 -5.35 -13.24
C ARG A 10 7.33 -5.37 -12.24
N TYR A 11 7.72 -6.54 -11.78
CA TYR A 11 8.76 -6.69 -10.76
C TYR A 11 10.12 -7.11 -11.34
N SER A 12 10.32 -6.98 -12.65
CA SER A 12 11.55 -7.43 -13.32
C SER A 12 12.82 -6.83 -12.71
N ARG A 13 12.77 -5.57 -12.27
CA ARG A 13 13.91 -4.89 -11.65
C ARG A 13 14.28 -5.46 -10.28
N HIS A 14 13.30 -6.01 -9.57
CA HIS A 14 13.54 -6.73 -8.30
C HIS A 14 14.08 -8.14 -8.59
N ILE A 15 13.50 -8.82 -9.57
CA ILE A 15 13.83 -10.21 -9.89
C ILE A 15 15.30 -10.36 -10.31
N ILE A 16 15.85 -9.36 -11.00
CA ILE A 16 17.28 -9.39 -11.40
C ILE A 16 18.24 -9.09 -10.26
N LEU A 17 17.76 -8.58 -9.13
CA LEU A 17 18.61 -8.34 -7.97
C LEU A 17 18.90 -9.65 -7.25
N LYS A 18 20.20 -9.95 -7.05
CA LYS A 18 20.63 -11.19 -6.39
C LYS A 18 20.00 -11.37 -5.01
N GLU A 19 19.85 -10.28 -4.26
CA GLU A 19 19.31 -10.29 -2.89
C GLU A 19 17.81 -10.51 -2.83
N VAL A 20 17.10 -10.29 -3.92
CA VAL A 20 15.64 -10.46 -4.00
C VAL A 20 15.31 -11.69 -4.84
N GLY A 21 15.57 -11.64 -6.15
CA GLY A 21 15.27 -12.71 -7.08
C GLY A 21 13.77 -12.99 -7.20
N ALA A 22 13.42 -13.97 -8.00
CA ALA A 22 12.04 -14.43 -8.13
C ALA A 22 11.48 -14.97 -6.80
N LYS A 23 12.30 -15.67 -6.03
CA LYS A 23 11.92 -16.22 -4.74
C LYS A 23 11.57 -15.13 -3.73
N GLY A 24 12.38 -14.07 -3.66
CA GLY A 24 12.13 -12.92 -2.78
C GLY A 24 10.88 -12.16 -3.19
N GLN A 25 10.68 -11.96 -4.49
CA GLN A 25 9.48 -11.27 -4.98
C GLN A 25 8.20 -12.08 -4.67
N LYS A 26 8.24 -13.40 -4.77
CA LYS A 26 7.12 -14.26 -4.36
C LYS A 26 6.81 -14.11 -2.87
N LYS A 27 7.84 -13.98 -2.04
CA LYS A 27 7.64 -13.73 -0.60
C LYS A 27 6.96 -12.39 -0.35
N LEU A 28 7.33 -11.35 -1.08
CA LEU A 28 6.67 -10.03 -0.99
C LEU A 28 5.19 -10.13 -1.38
N LEU A 29 4.88 -10.82 -2.46
CA LEU A 29 3.49 -11.02 -2.92
C LEU A 29 2.63 -11.77 -1.89
N LYS A 30 3.22 -12.59 -1.05
CA LYS A 30 2.53 -13.27 0.06
C LYS A 30 2.55 -12.46 1.35
N GLY A 31 3.27 -11.35 1.37
CA GLY A 31 3.46 -10.53 2.56
C GLY A 31 2.17 -9.82 3.00
N LYS A 32 2.07 -9.63 4.30
CA LYS A 32 0.97 -8.89 4.92
C LYS A 32 1.57 -7.84 5.84
N VAL A 33 1.19 -6.59 5.66
CA VAL A 33 1.71 -5.46 6.43
C VAL A 33 0.55 -4.65 6.98
N LEU A 34 0.62 -4.28 8.25
CA LEU A 34 -0.30 -3.35 8.86
C LEU A 34 0.42 -2.02 9.09
N ILE A 35 -0.16 -0.95 8.58
CA ILE A 35 0.34 0.41 8.76
C ILE A 35 -0.62 1.15 9.70
N ILE A 36 -0.10 1.65 10.79
CA ILE A 36 -0.85 2.46 11.73
C ILE A 36 -0.56 3.92 11.43
N GLY A 37 -1.54 4.60 10.88
CA GLY A 37 -1.45 6.00 10.46
C GLY A 37 -1.11 6.17 8.99
N ALA A 38 -1.96 6.88 8.25
CA ALA A 38 -1.76 7.26 6.86
C ALA A 38 -1.26 8.71 6.75
N GLY A 39 -0.37 9.10 7.64
CA GLY A 39 0.19 10.44 7.74
C GLY A 39 1.54 10.59 7.03
N GLY A 40 2.41 11.45 7.60
CA GLY A 40 3.69 11.81 7.01
C GLY A 40 4.67 10.66 6.82
N LEU A 41 4.68 9.67 7.72
CA LEU A 41 5.53 8.47 7.60
C LEU A 41 4.77 7.30 6.98
N GLY A 42 3.49 7.14 7.33
CA GLY A 42 2.67 6.05 6.79
C GLY A 42 2.37 6.20 5.30
N ALA A 43 2.18 7.42 4.81
CA ALA A 43 1.88 7.68 3.40
C ALA A 43 2.99 7.16 2.46
N PRO A 44 4.27 7.56 2.60
CA PRO A 44 5.32 7.02 1.75
C PRO A 44 5.54 5.53 1.95
N ALA A 45 5.44 5.04 3.20
CA ALA A 45 5.59 3.61 3.48
C ALA A 45 4.53 2.79 2.74
N ALA A 46 3.25 3.20 2.78
CA ALA A 46 2.17 2.54 2.09
C ALA A 46 2.40 2.52 0.57
N MET A 47 2.79 3.64 -0.02
CA MET A 47 3.03 3.75 -1.45
C MET A 47 4.18 2.85 -1.90
N TYR A 48 5.31 2.89 -1.22
CA TYR A 48 6.48 2.09 -1.60
C TYR A 48 6.27 0.59 -1.38
N LEU A 49 5.60 0.21 -0.31
CA LEU A 49 5.27 -1.20 -0.08
C LEU A 49 4.28 -1.73 -1.13
N ALA A 50 3.29 -0.91 -1.51
CA ALA A 50 2.36 -1.27 -2.58
C ALA A 50 3.11 -1.42 -3.91
N ALA A 51 3.96 -0.46 -4.27
CA ALA A 51 4.75 -0.51 -5.49
C ALA A 51 5.72 -1.71 -5.52
N ALA A 52 6.27 -2.09 -4.37
CA ALA A 52 7.16 -3.25 -4.24
C ALA A 52 6.44 -4.60 -4.37
N GLY A 53 5.12 -4.61 -4.34
CA GLY A 53 4.35 -5.83 -4.53
C GLY A 53 3.99 -6.58 -3.26
N VAL A 54 3.93 -5.90 -2.11
CA VAL A 54 3.37 -6.51 -0.90
C VAL A 54 1.90 -6.85 -1.17
N GLY A 55 1.52 -8.09 -0.90
CA GLY A 55 0.23 -8.62 -1.36
C GLY A 55 -0.97 -8.12 -0.59
N ILE A 56 -0.84 -7.91 0.73
CA ILE A 56 -1.92 -7.41 1.57
C ILE A 56 -1.39 -6.27 2.44
N ILE A 57 -2.02 -5.10 2.33
CA ILE A 57 -1.67 -3.94 3.15
C ILE A 57 -2.91 -3.49 3.91
N GLY A 58 -2.81 -3.52 5.23
CA GLY A 58 -3.83 -2.96 6.12
C GLY A 58 -3.43 -1.56 6.56
N ILE A 59 -4.39 -0.66 6.64
CA ILE A 59 -4.18 0.69 7.13
C ILE A 59 -5.22 1.02 8.19
N VAL A 60 -4.75 1.56 9.30
CA VAL A 60 -5.60 2.05 10.38
C VAL A 60 -5.36 3.54 10.56
N ASP A 61 -6.39 4.34 10.39
CA ASP A 61 -6.34 5.79 10.62
C ASP A 61 -7.76 6.31 10.88
N ALA A 62 -7.94 7.14 11.89
CA ALA A 62 -9.25 7.68 12.25
C ALA A 62 -9.56 9.03 11.59
N ASP A 63 -8.57 9.66 10.97
CA ASP A 63 -8.68 11.03 10.48
C ASP A 63 -9.23 11.13 9.06
N GLU A 64 -9.68 12.32 8.72
CA GLU A 64 -9.99 12.73 7.36
C GLU A 64 -8.82 13.51 6.76
N VAL A 65 -8.75 13.55 5.44
CA VAL A 65 -7.74 14.32 4.71
C VAL A 65 -8.04 15.81 4.88
N ASP A 66 -7.03 16.57 5.29
CA ASP A 66 -7.10 18.02 5.43
C ASP A 66 -6.08 18.70 4.51
N LEU A 67 -6.38 19.90 4.08
CA LEU A 67 -5.48 20.66 3.19
C LEU A 67 -4.06 20.78 3.76
N SER A 68 -3.94 20.98 5.08
CA SER A 68 -2.66 21.08 5.76
C SER A 68 -1.81 19.82 5.73
N ASN A 69 -2.41 18.67 5.37
CA ASN A 69 -1.69 17.39 5.26
C ASN A 69 -0.94 17.26 3.93
N LEU A 70 -1.41 17.90 2.87
CA LEU A 70 -1.03 17.58 1.48
C LEU A 70 0.41 17.94 1.13
N GLN A 71 1.05 18.81 1.89
CA GLN A 71 2.43 19.18 1.64
C GLN A 71 3.44 18.06 1.98
N ARG A 72 3.03 17.05 2.76
CA ARG A 72 3.90 15.92 3.17
C ARG A 72 3.25 14.54 3.07
N GLN A 73 1.92 14.48 3.14
CA GLN A 73 1.19 13.19 3.08
C GLN A 73 0.85 12.88 1.62
N ILE A 74 1.85 12.47 0.86
CA ILE A 74 1.81 12.36 -0.59
C ILE A 74 0.83 11.31 -1.13
N ILE A 75 0.28 10.44 -0.28
CA ILE A 75 -0.72 9.46 -0.68
C ILE A 75 -2.10 10.10 -0.91
N HIS A 76 -2.31 11.30 -0.38
CA HIS A 76 -3.55 12.05 -0.51
C HIS A 76 -3.42 13.17 -1.55
N SER A 77 -4.51 13.51 -2.21
CA SER A 77 -4.56 14.61 -3.18
C SER A 77 -5.59 15.66 -2.78
N THR A 78 -5.56 16.79 -3.46
CA THR A 78 -6.53 17.89 -3.22
C THR A 78 -7.97 17.41 -3.36
N ALA A 79 -8.24 16.50 -4.30
CA ALA A 79 -9.58 15.92 -4.48
C ALA A 79 -10.03 15.07 -3.30
N ASP A 80 -9.10 14.65 -2.43
CA ASP A 80 -9.40 13.78 -1.29
C ASP A 80 -9.76 14.54 0.00
N ILE A 81 -9.66 15.86 0.00
CA ILE A 81 -10.00 16.66 1.19
C ILE A 81 -11.41 16.31 1.66
N GLY A 82 -11.53 15.99 2.96
CA GLY A 82 -12.76 15.55 3.58
C GLY A 82 -13.03 14.06 3.53
N LYS A 83 -12.30 13.29 2.72
CA LYS A 83 -12.40 11.82 2.75
C LYS A 83 -11.69 11.24 3.95
N ALA A 84 -12.12 10.08 4.42
CA ALA A 84 -11.35 9.30 5.37
C ALA A 84 -9.96 8.99 4.78
N LYS A 85 -8.90 9.18 5.55
CA LYS A 85 -7.52 8.92 5.09
C LYS A 85 -7.34 7.49 4.60
N VAL A 86 -7.97 6.52 5.26
CA VAL A 86 -7.89 5.11 4.85
C VAL A 86 -8.48 4.89 3.45
N LYS A 87 -9.58 5.55 3.13
CA LYS A 87 -10.22 5.46 1.81
C LYS A 87 -9.35 6.10 0.73
N SER A 88 -8.83 7.30 1.00
CA SER A 88 -7.92 8.00 0.10
C SER A 88 -6.66 7.17 -0.18
N ALA A 89 -6.06 6.61 0.87
CA ALA A 89 -4.89 5.75 0.73
C ALA A 89 -5.17 4.51 -0.12
N LYS A 90 -6.32 3.87 0.09
CA LYS A 90 -6.72 2.70 -0.72
C LYS A 90 -6.83 3.05 -2.19
N GLU A 91 -7.50 4.14 -2.52
CA GLU A 91 -7.67 4.57 -3.91
C GLU A 91 -6.33 4.81 -4.58
N THR A 92 -5.40 5.47 -3.88
CA THR A 92 -4.06 5.74 -4.40
C THR A 92 -3.28 4.45 -4.62
N MET A 93 -3.26 3.54 -3.64
CA MET A 93 -2.55 2.26 -3.78
C MET A 93 -3.13 1.39 -4.89
N ASN A 94 -4.45 1.35 -5.02
CA ASN A 94 -5.11 0.57 -6.07
C ASN A 94 -4.85 1.13 -7.48
N ALA A 95 -4.58 2.43 -7.60
CA ALA A 95 -4.16 3.03 -8.86
C ALA A 95 -2.72 2.67 -9.23
N MET A 96 -1.89 2.35 -8.25
CA MET A 96 -0.49 1.98 -8.45
C MET A 96 -0.34 0.50 -8.83
N THR A 97 -1.13 -0.38 -8.20
CA THR A 97 -0.97 -1.81 -8.34
C THR A 97 -2.24 -2.55 -7.90
N SER A 98 -2.35 -3.81 -8.31
CA SER A 98 -3.45 -4.68 -7.88
C SER A 98 -3.06 -5.40 -6.60
N ILE A 99 -3.44 -4.84 -5.46
CA ILE A 99 -3.20 -5.41 -4.14
C ILE A 99 -4.51 -5.56 -3.39
N ILE A 100 -4.50 -6.46 -2.40
CA ILE A 100 -5.61 -6.57 -1.45
C ILE A 100 -5.33 -5.60 -0.31
N THR A 101 -6.29 -4.71 -0.05
CA THR A 101 -6.16 -3.71 1.00
C THR A 101 -7.26 -3.89 2.02
N CYS A 102 -6.89 -3.96 3.27
CA CYS A 102 -7.82 -3.84 4.38
C CYS A 102 -7.71 -2.47 5.00
N LEU A 103 -8.85 -1.85 5.23
CA LEU A 103 -8.89 -0.52 5.76
C LEU A 103 -9.76 -0.49 7.01
N SER A 104 -9.36 0.33 7.97
CA SER A 104 -10.22 0.64 9.10
C SER A 104 -9.88 2.01 9.66
N ARG A 105 -10.91 2.72 10.07
CA ARG A 105 -10.76 3.88 10.94
C ARG A 105 -10.45 3.45 12.38
N TYR A 106 -10.57 2.15 12.66
CA TYR A 106 -10.35 1.51 13.96
C TYR A 106 -9.59 0.21 13.77
N PHE A 107 -9.16 -0.43 14.85
CA PHE A 107 -8.39 -1.68 14.80
C PHE A 107 -9.15 -2.91 14.34
N SER A 108 -10.45 -2.81 14.10
CA SER A 108 -11.31 -3.95 13.76
C SER A 108 -11.03 -4.57 12.38
N CYS A 109 -10.20 -3.95 11.54
CA CYS A 109 -9.92 -4.47 10.21
C CYS A 109 -8.94 -5.65 10.17
N LEU A 110 -8.46 -6.10 11.31
CA LEU A 110 -7.48 -7.18 11.40
C LEU A 110 -8.03 -8.57 11.09
N SER A 111 -9.33 -8.68 10.87
CA SER A 111 -10.00 -9.95 10.52
C SER A 111 -9.90 -10.31 9.04
N ILE A 112 -8.97 -9.81 8.31
CA ILE A 112 -8.77 -10.17 6.90
C ILE A 112 -8.31 -11.60 6.78
N SER A 113 -9.02 -12.33 6.08
CA SER A 113 -8.62 -13.67 5.69
C SER A 113 -8.15 -13.67 4.27
#